data_06c23a50c0bc840628ae2a98419f7838
#
_entry.id   06c23a50c0bc840628ae2a98419f7838
#
_cell.length_a   1.000
_cell.length_b   1.000
_cell.length_c   1.000
_cell.angle_alpha   90.00
_cell.angle_beta   90.00
_cell.angle_gamma   90.00
#
_symmetry.space_group_name_H-M   'P 1'
#
loop_
_entity.id
_entity.type
_entity.pdbx_description
1 polymer ?
#
loop_
_entity_poly.entity_id
_entity_poly.type
_entity_poly.pdbx_seq_one_letter_code
_entity_poly.pdbx_strand_id
1 'polypeptide(L)'
;FIGGTPGSLQLWKEIKTGNIRAGGFDLNGKWVPLYNIHQTYAGLRDAYLYAGSELARQMLIDFTDWMIDITSGLSDEQMQDMLRSEHGGLNETFADVAEITGDKKYLELARRFSHKIILDPLIKDEDRLTGMHANTQIPKVIGYKRVAELSQNDKDWNHAAEWDHAARFFWNTVVNHRSVCIGGNSVR
;
A
#
# COMPACT_ATOMS: atom_id res chain seq x y z
N PHE A 1 -7.94 18.65 -0.83
CA PHE A 1 -7.17 17.72 -0.01
C PHE A 1 -7.96 17.36 1.25
N ILE A 2 -8.16 16.08 1.49
CA ILE A 2 -8.84 15.55 2.68
C ILE A 2 -7.78 14.81 3.51
N GLY A 3 -7.30 15.41 4.57
CA GLY A 3 -6.38 14.77 5.50
C GLY A 3 -6.85 14.97 6.93
N GLY A 4 -7.11 13.87 7.65
CA GLY A 4 -7.52 13.90 9.05
C GLY A 4 -6.41 14.30 10.02
N THR A 5 -5.18 14.47 9.53
CA THR A 5 -4.01 14.77 10.37
C THR A 5 -3.75 16.27 10.42
N PRO A 6 -3.77 16.92 11.61
CA PRO A 6 -3.46 18.35 11.74
C PRO A 6 -2.08 18.69 11.17
N GLY A 7 -2.01 19.73 10.34
CA GLY A 7 -0.76 20.17 9.69
C GLY A 7 -0.28 19.28 8.53
N SER A 8 -1.12 18.39 8.02
CA SER A 8 -0.79 17.49 6.92
C SER A 8 -0.43 18.21 5.61
N LEU A 9 -0.93 19.43 5.39
CA LEU A 9 -0.57 20.19 4.20
C LEU A 9 0.95 20.48 4.15
N GLN A 10 1.55 20.81 5.28
CA GLN A 10 3.00 21.03 5.38
C GLN A 10 3.76 19.69 5.22
N LEU A 11 3.27 18.62 5.82
CA LEU A 11 3.82 17.28 5.67
C LEU A 11 3.97 16.90 4.18
N TRP A 12 2.89 17.04 3.40
CA TRP A 12 2.92 16.63 1.98
C TRP A 12 3.83 17.52 1.12
N LYS A 13 3.99 18.79 1.48
CA LYS A 13 4.99 19.65 0.84
C LYS A 13 6.43 19.17 1.11
N GLU A 14 6.71 18.75 2.33
CA GLU A 14 8.01 18.19 2.70
C GLU A 14 8.28 16.87 1.96
N ILE A 15 7.31 15.96 1.94
CA ILE A 15 7.43 14.69 1.21
C ILE A 15 7.69 14.96 -0.29
N LYS A 16 6.93 15.84 -0.92
CA LYS A 16 7.09 16.18 -2.35
C LYS A 16 8.50 16.67 -2.69
N THR A 17 9.20 17.29 -1.75
CA THR A 17 10.60 17.74 -1.92
C THR A 17 11.63 16.67 -1.52
N GLY A 18 11.19 15.47 -1.18
CA GLY A 18 12.09 14.38 -0.76
C GLY A 18 12.59 14.48 0.68
N ASN A 19 12.05 15.40 1.49
CA ASN A 19 12.37 15.49 2.92
C ASN A 19 11.52 14.50 3.70
N ILE A 20 12.03 13.28 3.87
CA ILE A 20 11.32 12.14 4.46
C ILE A 20 11.99 11.76 5.79
N ARG A 21 11.20 11.66 6.84
CA ARG A 21 11.59 11.16 8.17
C ARG A 21 10.51 10.19 8.64
N ALA A 22 10.71 8.90 8.40
CA ALA A 22 9.74 7.86 8.69
C ALA A 22 10.15 6.99 9.88
N GLY A 23 9.24 6.81 10.83
CA GLY A 23 9.24 5.78 11.86
C GLY A 23 8.11 4.77 11.62
N GLY A 24 7.94 3.78 12.50
CA GLY A 24 6.90 2.75 12.31
C GLY A 24 5.47 3.32 12.24
N PHE A 25 5.17 4.28 13.10
CA PHE A 25 3.86 4.95 13.17
C PHE A 25 3.94 6.47 12.97
N ASP A 26 5.08 6.96 12.52
CA ASP A 26 5.35 8.37 12.35
C ASP A 26 5.85 8.66 10.93
N LEU A 27 5.41 9.78 10.35
CA LEU A 27 5.97 10.33 9.13
C LEU A 27 6.06 11.84 9.30
N ASN A 28 7.29 12.35 9.31
CA ASN A 28 7.61 13.77 9.52
C ASN A 28 6.93 14.39 10.76
N GLY A 29 6.94 13.65 11.89
CA GLY A 29 6.32 14.09 13.14
C GLY A 29 4.79 14.03 13.16
N LYS A 30 4.17 13.31 12.21
CA LYS A 30 2.72 13.10 12.15
C LYS A 30 2.38 11.64 12.36
N TRP A 31 1.37 11.38 13.20
CA TRP A 31 0.91 10.04 13.51
C TRP A 31 0.16 9.41 12.32
N VAL A 32 0.66 8.32 11.80
CA VAL A 32 0.12 7.46 10.73
C VAL A 32 -0.62 8.18 9.59
N PRO A 33 -0.05 9.23 8.97
CA PRO A 33 -0.77 10.01 7.97
C PRO A 33 -1.12 9.20 6.71
N LEU A 34 -0.26 8.27 6.30
CA LEU A 34 -0.51 7.37 5.16
C LEU A 34 -1.65 6.40 5.45
N TYR A 35 -1.74 5.87 6.67
CA TYR A 35 -2.85 5.01 7.07
C TYR A 35 -4.18 5.78 7.10
N ASN A 36 -4.19 7.01 7.58
CA ASN A 36 -5.39 7.85 7.56
C ASN A 36 -5.93 8.06 6.15
N ILE A 37 -5.05 8.36 5.18
CA ILE A 37 -5.50 8.51 3.80
C ILE A 37 -5.88 7.18 3.16
N HIS A 38 -5.25 6.06 3.55
CA HIS A 38 -5.66 4.73 3.10
C HIS A 38 -7.13 4.45 3.42
N GLN A 39 -7.59 4.77 4.64
CA GLN A 39 -8.99 4.59 5.02
C GLN A 39 -9.94 5.45 4.16
N THR A 40 -9.50 6.66 3.79
CA THR A 40 -10.27 7.52 2.87
C THR A 40 -10.35 6.90 1.47
N TYR A 41 -9.23 6.39 0.94
CA TYR A 41 -9.19 5.68 -0.34
C TYR A 41 -10.12 4.46 -0.35
N ALA A 42 -10.04 3.61 0.69
CA ALA A 42 -10.89 2.43 0.81
C ALA A 42 -12.37 2.81 0.86
N GLY A 43 -12.73 3.84 1.64
CA GLY A 43 -14.11 4.33 1.72
C GLY A 43 -14.63 4.88 0.39
N LEU A 44 -13.84 5.63 -0.36
CA LEU A 44 -14.22 6.14 -1.69
C LEU A 44 -14.38 5.00 -2.71
N ARG A 45 -13.46 4.04 -2.71
CA ARG A 45 -13.54 2.84 -3.54
C ARG A 45 -14.85 2.08 -3.27
N ASP A 46 -15.13 1.82 -2.02
CA ASP A 46 -16.31 1.03 -1.61
C ASP A 46 -17.61 1.79 -1.89
N ALA A 47 -17.64 3.11 -1.70
CA ALA A 47 -18.80 3.94 -2.06
C ALA A 47 -19.07 3.91 -3.58
N TYR A 48 -18.05 3.81 -4.42
CA TYR A 48 -18.25 3.60 -5.85
C TYR A 48 -18.70 2.17 -6.14
N LEU A 49 -17.96 1.16 -5.70
CA LEU A 49 -18.18 -0.23 -6.10
C LEU A 49 -19.49 -0.81 -5.57
N TYR A 50 -19.89 -0.47 -4.34
CA TYR A 50 -21.04 -1.06 -3.67
C TYR A 50 -22.26 -0.15 -3.59
N ALA A 51 -22.06 1.17 -3.63
CA ALA A 51 -23.17 2.14 -3.60
C ALA A 51 -23.37 2.88 -4.94
N GLY A 52 -22.55 2.62 -5.95
CA GLY A 52 -22.68 3.23 -7.28
C GLY A 52 -22.43 4.73 -7.33
N SER A 53 -21.66 5.29 -6.38
CA SER A 53 -21.41 6.73 -6.31
C SER A 53 -20.36 7.19 -7.32
N GLU A 54 -20.78 7.78 -8.44
CA GLU A 54 -19.87 8.37 -9.42
C GLU A 54 -19.06 9.55 -8.85
N LEU A 55 -19.62 10.28 -7.88
CA LEU A 55 -18.87 11.32 -7.18
C LEU A 55 -17.68 10.72 -6.40
N ALA A 56 -17.90 9.60 -5.72
CA ALA A 56 -16.82 8.91 -5.00
C ALA A 56 -15.75 8.39 -5.98
N ARG A 57 -16.16 7.89 -7.15
CA ARG A 57 -15.23 7.49 -8.22
C ARG A 57 -14.35 8.66 -8.67
N GLN A 58 -14.96 9.82 -8.95
CA GLN A 58 -14.20 10.98 -9.36
C GLN A 58 -13.24 11.46 -8.26
N MET A 59 -13.71 11.52 -7.02
CA MET A 59 -12.86 11.89 -5.88
C MET A 59 -11.71 10.91 -5.67
N LEU A 60 -11.94 9.61 -5.87
CA LEU A 60 -10.92 8.57 -5.78
C LEU A 60 -9.82 8.77 -6.83
N ILE A 61 -10.20 9.07 -8.07
CA ILE A 61 -9.28 9.35 -9.17
C ILE A 61 -8.46 10.62 -8.89
N ASP A 62 -9.12 11.72 -8.56
CA ASP A 62 -8.45 13.00 -8.28
C ASP A 62 -7.48 12.89 -7.10
N PHE A 63 -7.87 12.13 -6.06
CA PHE A 63 -7.01 11.91 -4.91
C PHE A 63 -5.81 11.02 -5.25
N THR A 64 -5.96 10.08 -6.17
CA THR A 64 -4.85 9.24 -6.62
C THR A 64 -3.90 10.01 -7.54
N ASP A 65 -4.41 10.86 -8.42
CA ASP A 65 -3.58 11.78 -9.23
C ASP A 65 -2.79 12.75 -8.34
N TRP A 66 -3.39 13.24 -7.26
CA TRP A 66 -2.68 14.01 -6.25
C TRP A 66 -1.55 13.20 -5.60
N MET A 67 -1.74 11.92 -5.28
CA MET A 67 -0.68 11.08 -4.71
C MET A 67 0.45 10.83 -5.71
N ILE A 68 0.13 10.66 -6.99
CA ILE A 68 1.14 10.60 -8.06
C ILE A 68 1.96 11.90 -8.08
N ASP A 69 1.32 13.07 -8.05
CA ASP A 69 2.00 14.37 -8.03
C ASP A 69 2.94 14.51 -6.82
N ILE A 70 2.49 14.10 -5.62
CA ILE A 70 3.30 14.14 -4.38
C ILE A 70 4.53 13.25 -4.49
N THR A 71 4.43 12.10 -5.14
CA THR A 71 5.50 11.07 -5.15
C THR A 71 6.31 11.03 -6.45
N SER A 72 5.95 11.82 -7.45
CA SER A 72 6.57 11.78 -8.80
C SER A 72 8.07 12.10 -8.80
N GLY A 73 8.51 12.97 -7.90
CA GLY A 73 9.91 13.37 -7.78
C GLY A 73 10.74 12.50 -6.83
N LEU A 74 10.13 11.50 -6.17
CA LEU A 74 10.83 10.65 -5.21
C LEU A 74 11.58 9.51 -5.92
N SER A 75 12.81 9.26 -5.49
CA SER A 75 13.53 8.03 -5.88
C SER A 75 12.89 6.80 -5.26
N ASP A 76 13.26 5.62 -5.75
CA ASP A 76 12.78 4.35 -5.20
C ASP A 76 13.21 4.17 -3.73
N GLU A 77 14.42 4.60 -3.36
CA GLU A 77 14.90 4.58 -1.98
C GLU A 77 14.04 5.49 -1.09
N GLN A 78 13.74 6.70 -1.55
CA GLN A 78 12.88 7.62 -0.83
C GLN A 78 11.46 7.08 -0.66
N MET A 79 10.91 6.42 -1.69
CA MET A 79 9.63 5.72 -1.58
C MET A 79 9.67 4.64 -0.51
N GLN A 80 10.70 3.78 -0.51
CA GLN A 80 10.84 2.71 0.47
C GLN A 80 11.08 3.25 1.89
N ASP A 81 11.80 4.36 2.05
CA ASP A 81 11.96 5.02 3.35
C ASP A 81 10.63 5.56 3.88
N MET A 82 9.84 6.23 3.03
CA MET A 82 8.49 6.70 3.39
C MET A 82 7.57 5.55 3.83
N LEU A 83 7.65 4.39 3.17
CA LEU A 83 6.84 3.21 3.46
C LEU A 83 7.22 2.49 4.77
N ARG A 84 8.27 2.92 5.47
CA ARG A 84 8.54 2.47 6.84
C ARG A 84 7.45 2.93 7.81
N SER A 85 6.79 4.04 7.51
CA SER A 85 5.58 4.46 8.24
C SER A 85 4.38 3.60 7.85
N GLU A 86 3.50 3.32 8.81
CA GLU A 86 2.29 2.54 8.57
C GLU A 86 1.43 3.17 7.47
N HIS A 87 1.11 2.38 6.44
CA HIS A 87 0.41 2.85 5.24
C HIS A 87 -0.77 1.96 4.80
N GLY A 88 -1.11 0.96 5.64
CA GLY A 88 -2.22 0.05 5.33
C GLY A 88 -2.05 -0.67 3.99
N GLY A 89 -3.14 -0.80 3.25
CA GLY A 89 -3.22 -1.40 1.91
C GLY A 89 -3.28 -0.37 0.78
N LEU A 90 -2.48 0.71 0.83
CA LEU A 90 -2.46 1.70 -0.25
C LEU A 90 -2.11 1.10 -1.61
N ASN A 91 -1.22 0.11 -1.65
CA ASN A 91 -0.89 -0.61 -2.88
C ASN A 91 -2.09 -1.37 -3.47
N GLU A 92 -2.95 -1.97 -2.62
CA GLU A 92 -4.22 -2.57 -3.05
C GLU A 92 -5.15 -1.53 -3.65
N THR A 93 -5.40 -0.43 -2.93
CA THR A 93 -6.34 0.59 -3.38
C THR A 93 -5.90 1.27 -4.68
N PHE A 94 -4.61 1.51 -4.88
CA PHE A 94 -4.10 2.05 -6.15
C PHE A 94 -4.21 1.05 -7.30
N ALA A 95 -4.02 -0.24 -7.04
CA ALA A 95 -4.27 -1.29 -8.02
C ALA A 95 -5.75 -1.35 -8.41
N ASP A 96 -6.67 -1.20 -7.46
CA ASP A 96 -8.11 -1.12 -7.74
C ASP A 96 -8.46 0.13 -8.58
N VAL A 97 -7.79 1.27 -8.35
CA VAL A 97 -7.97 2.46 -9.21
C VAL A 97 -7.51 2.18 -10.64
N ALA A 98 -6.42 1.42 -10.81
CA ALA A 98 -5.98 0.99 -12.14
C ALA A 98 -7.03 0.13 -12.84
N GLU A 99 -7.67 -0.80 -12.13
CA GLU A 99 -8.76 -1.62 -12.70
C GLU A 99 -9.99 -0.79 -13.02
N ILE A 100 -10.43 0.09 -12.13
CA ILE A 100 -11.60 0.95 -12.30
C ILE A 100 -11.45 1.89 -13.52
N THR A 101 -10.23 2.35 -13.79
CA THR A 101 -9.96 3.35 -14.84
C THR A 101 -9.39 2.76 -16.12
N GLY A 102 -8.76 1.60 -16.05
CA GLY A 102 -7.96 1.03 -17.13
C GLY A 102 -6.62 1.73 -17.35
N ASP A 103 -6.22 2.69 -16.50
CA ASP A 103 -4.99 3.47 -16.67
C ASP A 103 -3.82 2.85 -15.88
N LYS A 104 -2.79 2.43 -16.62
CA LYS A 104 -1.61 1.78 -16.06
C LYS A 104 -0.81 2.64 -15.07
N LYS A 105 -0.91 3.97 -15.13
CA LYS A 105 -0.18 4.86 -14.21
C LYS A 105 -0.51 4.58 -12.73
N TYR A 106 -1.74 4.14 -12.44
CA TYR A 106 -2.15 3.77 -11.08
C TYR A 106 -1.60 2.42 -10.65
N LEU A 107 -1.43 1.49 -11.59
CA LEU A 107 -0.75 0.22 -11.31
C LEU A 107 0.74 0.43 -11.02
N GLU A 108 1.39 1.34 -11.73
CA GLU A 108 2.77 1.74 -11.42
C GLU A 108 2.88 2.39 -10.03
N LEU A 109 1.91 3.24 -9.66
CA LEU A 109 1.85 3.79 -8.31
C LEU A 109 1.70 2.68 -7.26
N ALA A 110 0.83 1.69 -7.51
CA ALA A 110 0.65 0.53 -6.63
C ALA A 110 1.96 -0.25 -6.42
N ARG A 111 2.72 -0.48 -7.50
CA ARG A 111 4.04 -1.12 -7.46
C ARG A 111 5.02 -0.31 -6.61
N ARG A 112 5.08 1.01 -6.79
CA ARG A 112 5.93 1.90 -5.99
C ARG A 112 5.55 1.95 -4.51
N PHE A 113 4.25 1.79 -4.19
CA PHE A 113 3.76 1.72 -2.81
C PHE A 113 3.86 0.31 -2.19
N SER A 114 4.48 -0.63 -2.87
CA SER A 114 4.74 -1.97 -2.34
C SER A 114 6.05 -2.03 -1.56
N HIS A 115 5.95 -2.30 -0.26
CA HIS A 115 7.06 -2.20 0.70
C HIS A 115 8.01 -3.39 0.58
N LYS A 116 9.19 -3.19 0.00
CA LYS A 116 10.16 -4.24 -0.34
C LYS A 116 10.75 -4.97 0.88
N ILE A 117 10.83 -4.31 2.04
CA ILE A 117 11.33 -4.97 3.26
C ILE A 117 10.50 -6.19 3.67
N ILE A 118 9.23 -6.22 3.27
CA ILE A 118 8.33 -7.37 3.46
C ILE A 118 8.31 -8.24 2.21
N LEU A 119 8.19 -7.66 1.03
CA LEU A 119 8.04 -8.36 -0.24
C LEU A 119 9.28 -9.21 -0.59
N ASP A 120 10.48 -8.62 -0.52
CA ASP A 120 11.71 -9.28 -0.98
C ASP A 120 12.05 -10.56 -0.22
N PRO A 121 11.92 -10.64 1.13
CA PRO A 121 12.05 -11.91 1.84
C PRO A 121 10.97 -12.93 1.44
N LEU A 122 9.72 -12.50 1.28
CA LEU A 122 8.63 -13.41 0.93
C LEU A 122 8.80 -14.04 -0.47
N ILE A 123 9.35 -13.31 -1.43
CA ILE A 123 9.73 -13.86 -2.76
C ILE A 123 10.75 -15.00 -2.63
N LYS A 124 11.60 -14.96 -1.59
CA LYS A 124 12.67 -15.95 -1.33
C LYS A 124 12.26 -17.04 -0.35
N ASP A 125 10.99 -17.17 -0.03
CA ASP A 125 10.48 -18.08 1.01
C ASP A 125 11.10 -17.86 2.40
N GLU A 126 11.49 -16.62 2.71
CA GLU A 126 12.06 -16.25 4.01
C GLU A 126 11.00 -15.65 4.92
N ASP A 127 10.68 -16.34 6.02
CA ASP A 127 9.82 -15.82 7.06
C ASP A 127 10.59 -14.88 8.01
N ARG A 128 10.48 -13.59 7.76
CA ARG A 128 11.08 -12.52 8.60
C ARG A 128 10.04 -11.72 9.39
N LEU A 129 8.88 -12.31 9.69
CA LEU A 129 7.75 -11.60 10.30
C LEU A 129 7.86 -11.47 11.83
N THR A 130 8.80 -12.16 12.48
CA THR A 130 8.96 -12.11 13.94
C THR A 130 9.28 -10.70 14.43
N GLY A 131 8.52 -10.21 15.41
CA GLY A 131 8.64 -8.85 15.95
C GLY A 131 7.90 -7.79 15.14
N MET A 132 7.30 -8.14 14.00
CA MET A 132 6.51 -7.22 13.20
C MET A 132 5.05 -7.18 13.66
N HIS A 133 4.44 -6.01 13.61
CA HIS A 133 3.04 -5.82 13.96
C HIS A 133 2.12 -6.39 12.86
N ALA A 134 1.35 -7.43 13.16
CA ALA A 134 0.54 -8.16 12.18
C ALA A 134 -0.41 -7.24 11.39
N ASN A 135 -1.13 -6.36 12.09
CA ASN A 135 -2.06 -5.40 11.47
C ASN A 135 -1.38 -4.47 10.44
N THR A 136 -0.11 -4.13 10.65
CA THR A 136 0.68 -3.30 9.71
C THR A 136 1.09 -4.09 8.47
N GLN A 137 1.34 -5.41 8.56
CA GLN A 137 1.92 -6.18 7.46
C GLN A 137 0.85 -6.85 6.58
N ILE A 138 -0.23 -7.36 7.17
CA ILE A 138 -1.27 -8.11 6.44
C ILE A 138 -1.83 -7.31 5.25
N PRO A 139 -2.24 -6.03 5.40
CA PRO A 139 -2.80 -5.26 4.28
C PRO A 139 -1.84 -5.10 3.10
N LYS A 140 -0.54 -4.98 3.36
CA LYS A 140 0.48 -4.86 2.30
C LYS A 140 0.50 -6.08 1.38
N VAL A 141 0.35 -7.27 1.97
CA VAL A 141 0.40 -8.53 1.24
C VAL A 141 -0.86 -8.75 0.39
N ILE A 142 -2.01 -8.27 0.86
CA ILE A 142 -3.23 -8.22 0.04
C ILE A 142 -2.95 -7.41 -1.24
N GLY A 143 -2.28 -6.27 -1.09
CA GLY A 143 -1.89 -5.43 -2.21
C GLY A 143 -0.87 -6.09 -3.15
N TYR A 144 0.11 -6.86 -2.65
CA TYR A 144 1.03 -7.62 -3.53
C TYR A 144 0.26 -8.61 -4.40
N LYS A 145 -0.68 -9.34 -3.81
CA LYS A 145 -1.55 -10.26 -4.55
C LYS A 145 -2.36 -9.52 -5.61
N ARG A 146 -2.96 -8.39 -5.26
CA ARG A 146 -3.79 -7.58 -6.16
C ARG A 146 -2.98 -7.03 -7.34
N VAL A 147 -1.79 -6.48 -7.08
CA VAL A 147 -0.86 -6.03 -8.13
C VAL A 147 -0.47 -7.19 -9.05
N ALA A 148 -0.17 -8.36 -8.49
CA ALA A 148 0.16 -9.55 -9.27
C ALA A 148 -0.98 -9.95 -10.21
N GLU A 149 -2.22 -9.98 -9.73
CA GLU A 149 -3.41 -10.31 -10.53
C GLU A 149 -3.59 -9.39 -11.73
N LEU A 150 -3.47 -8.09 -11.52
CA LEU A 150 -3.65 -7.09 -12.58
C LEU A 150 -2.44 -7.00 -13.53
N SER A 151 -1.30 -7.56 -13.14
CA SER A 151 -0.08 -7.54 -13.93
C SER A 151 0.19 -8.82 -14.73
N GLN A 152 -0.66 -9.84 -14.66
CA GLN A 152 -0.42 -11.14 -15.31
C GLN A 152 -0.18 -11.06 -16.82
N ASN A 153 -0.79 -10.08 -17.49
CA ASN A 153 -0.67 -9.88 -18.93
C ASN A 153 0.21 -8.66 -19.29
N ASP A 154 0.88 -8.05 -18.31
CA ASP A 154 1.76 -6.93 -18.55
C ASP A 154 3.13 -7.42 -19.04
N LYS A 155 3.36 -7.30 -20.35
CA LYS A 155 4.59 -7.79 -21.00
C LYS A 155 5.83 -6.97 -20.61
N ASP A 156 5.63 -5.75 -20.14
CA ASP A 156 6.70 -4.85 -19.76
C ASP A 156 7.10 -5.03 -18.28
N TRP A 157 6.32 -5.84 -17.52
CA TRP A 157 6.56 -6.11 -16.10
C TRP A 157 6.36 -7.59 -15.77
N ASN A 158 7.44 -8.32 -15.66
CA ASN A 158 7.47 -9.80 -15.57
C ASN A 158 7.49 -10.36 -14.13
N HIS A 159 7.19 -9.55 -13.11
CA HIS A 159 7.27 -9.93 -11.70
C HIS A 159 5.94 -10.47 -11.12
N ALA A 160 4.89 -10.59 -11.91
CA ALA A 160 3.56 -10.99 -11.42
C ALA A 160 3.57 -12.34 -10.69
N ALA A 161 4.29 -13.35 -11.25
CA ALA A 161 4.38 -14.67 -10.65
C ALA A 161 5.13 -14.66 -9.31
N GLU A 162 6.20 -13.86 -9.19
CA GLU A 162 6.98 -13.72 -7.95
C GLU A 162 6.15 -13.07 -6.83
N TRP A 163 5.36 -12.06 -7.17
CA TRP A 163 4.51 -11.37 -6.20
C TRP A 163 3.32 -12.22 -5.79
N ASP A 164 2.72 -12.99 -6.71
CA ASP A 164 1.69 -13.98 -6.37
C ASP A 164 2.25 -15.06 -5.44
N HIS A 165 3.46 -15.55 -5.73
CA HIS A 165 4.17 -16.50 -4.89
C HIS A 165 4.41 -15.93 -3.48
N ALA A 166 4.93 -14.72 -3.37
CA ALA A 166 5.16 -14.05 -2.09
C ALA A 166 3.90 -13.96 -1.23
N ALA A 167 2.77 -13.59 -1.86
CA ALA A 167 1.49 -13.49 -1.16
C ALA A 167 0.99 -14.87 -0.68
N ARG A 168 1.15 -15.93 -1.50
CA ARG A 168 0.80 -17.31 -1.11
C ARG A 168 1.71 -17.84 -0.01
N PHE A 169 3.00 -17.59 -0.11
CA PHE A 169 3.95 -17.97 0.94
C PHE A 169 3.60 -17.32 2.28
N PHE A 170 3.32 -16.01 2.27
CA PHE A 170 2.86 -15.29 3.47
C PHE A 170 1.59 -15.92 4.06
N TRP A 171 0.57 -16.16 3.22
CA TRP A 171 -0.68 -16.78 3.67
C TRP A 171 -0.43 -18.12 4.34
N ASN A 172 0.30 -19.02 3.68
CA ASN A 172 0.61 -20.35 4.21
C ASN A 172 1.39 -20.27 5.52
N THR A 173 2.38 -19.38 5.60
CA THR A 173 3.18 -19.15 6.81
C THR A 173 2.33 -18.64 7.95
N VAL A 174 1.50 -17.63 7.72
CA VAL A 174 0.67 -17.04 8.78
C VAL A 174 -0.39 -18.01 9.25
N VAL A 175 -1.14 -18.62 8.34
CA VAL A 175 -2.27 -19.51 8.69
C VAL A 175 -1.79 -20.78 9.39
N ASN A 176 -0.69 -21.38 8.93
CA ASN A 176 -0.26 -22.68 9.45
C ASN A 176 0.73 -22.59 10.62
N HIS A 177 1.44 -21.46 10.79
CA HIS A 177 2.56 -21.39 11.73
C HIS A 177 2.52 -20.20 12.68
N ARG A 178 1.72 -19.14 12.41
CA ARG A 178 1.74 -17.90 13.19
C ARG A 178 0.40 -17.48 13.77
N SER A 179 -0.70 -18.05 13.31
CA SER A 179 -2.04 -17.78 13.86
C SER A 179 -2.32 -18.68 15.06
N VAL A 180 -2.97 -18.14 16.10
CA VAL A 180 -3.52 -18.96 17.16
C VAL A 180 -4.79 -19.68 16.68
N CYS A 181 -5.24 -20.72 17.41
CA CYS A 181 -6.33 -21.61 16.97
C CYS A 181 -7.67 -20.91 16.63
N ILE A 182 -7.89 -19.68 17.10
CA ILE A 182 -9.07 -18.87 16.79
C ILE A 182 -8.84 -17.89 15.62
N GLY A 183 -7.71 -18.03 14.89
CA GLY A 183 -7.37 -17.16 13.77
C GLY A 183 -6.74 -15.81 14.14
N GLY A 184 -6.46 -15.57 15.42
CA GLY A 184 -5.81 -14.34 15.86
C GLY A 184 -4.33 -14.28 15.52
N ASN A 185 -3.81 -13.07 15.25
CA ASN A 185 -2.41 -12.79 15.03
C ASN A 185 -1.93 -11.71 16.01
N SER A 186 -0.64 -11.69 16.32
CA SER A 186 -0.05 -10.81 17.33
C SER A 186 1.20 -10.10 16.80
N VAL A 187 1.74 -9.22 17.64
CA VAL A 187 2.98 -8.46 17.40
C VAL A 187 4.23 -9.30 17.72
N ARG A 188 4.08 -10.43 18.44
CA ARG A 188 5.21 -11.20 18.97
C ARG A 188 4.98 -12.69 18.79
#